data_d38ca52a70d259b15f935aa199b029d0
#
_entry.id   d38ca52a70d259b15f935aa199b029d0
#
_cell.length_a   1.000
_cell.length_b   1.000
_cell.length_c   1.000
_cell.angle_alpha   90.00
_cell.angle_beta   90.00
_cell.angle_gamma   90.00
#
_symmetry.space_group_name_H-M   'P 1'
#
loop_
_entity.id
_entity.type
_entity.pdbx_description
1 polymer ?
#
loop_
_entity_poly.entity_id
_entity_poly.type
_entity_poly.pdbx_seq_one_letter_code
_entity_poly.pdbx_strand_id
1 'polypeptide(L)'
;MRWQKERLGTGHPYRGALYNVLDVLLNVVVIVIIVAVIRTFVVSPFEVEGNSMIPTLEDNEYIIINKIGYITGEPQRGDVVVFRPPTDSSKYYVKRIIGVPGDEVSIRNGKVFLGTATGETELEEVYLDERNRERTFKAPVGTGDRAEERYTVPAEQYFLLGDNRQGSLDSRSFRNELGEPTPFIARSDISGRVWFVALPITKSHALETPDYGIEEREEQ
;
A
#
# COMPACT_ATOMS: atom_id res chain seq x y z
N MET A 1 64.12 23.31 -49.76
CA MET A 1 63.91 23.95 -48.48
C MET A 1 62.53 23.55 -47.99
N ARG A 2 62.41 22.72 -46.97
CA ARG A 2 61.18 22.09 -46.46
C ARG A 2 60.88 22.76 -45.12
N TRP A 3 59.84 23.63 -45.05
CA TRP A 3 59.39 24.24 -43.82
C TRP A 3 58.45 23.27 -43.11
N GLN A 4 58.92 22.69 -42.01
CA GLN A 4 58.08 21.98 -41.05
C GLN A 4 57.37 23.03 -40.18
N LYS A 5 56.08 23.11 -40.30
CA LYS A 5 55.23 23.80 -39.30
C LYS A 5 55.02 22.86 -38.11
N GLU A 6 55.81 23.06 -37.06
CA GLU A 6 55.52 22.52 -35.75
C GLU A 6 54.21 23.16 -35.25
N ARG A 7 53.15 22.38 -35.16
CA ARG A 7 51.94 22.77 -34.42
C ARG A 7 52.24 22.54 -32.96
N LEU A 8 52.55 23.60 -32.25
CA LEU A 8 52.54 23.63 -30.79
C LEU A 8 51.10 23.43 -30.30
N GLY A 9 50.75 22.18 -30.02
CA GLY A 9 49.53 21.86 -29.31
C GLY A 9 49.65 22.17 -27.81
N THR A 10 49.41 23.42 -27.41
CA THR A 10 49.28 23.77 -25.99
C THR A 10 47.90 23.35 -25.46
N GLY A 11 47.65 22.07 -25.48
CA GLY A 11 46.53 21.52 -24.70
C GLY A 11 46.94 21.45 -23.24
N HIS A 12 46.45 22.38 -22.44
CA HIS A 12 46.65 22.36 -21.00
C HIS A 12 46.08 21.06 -20.43
N PRO A 13 46.88 20.11 -19.91
CA PRO A 13 46.38 18.81 -19.40
C PRO A 13 45.37 18.97 -18.27
N TYR A 14 45.42 20.08 -17.57
CA TYR A 14 44.51 20.40 -16.47
C TYR A 14 43.07 20.73 -16.95
N ARG A 15 42.88 21.21 -18.18
CA ARG A 15 41.54 21.47 -18.74
C ARG A 15 40.77 20.17 -18.96
N GLY A 16 41.43 19.16 -19.51
CA GLY A 16 40.84 17.83 -19.70
C GLY A 16 40.45 17.17 -18.35
N ALA A 17 41.33 17.24 -17.36
CA ALA A 17 41.07 16.70 -16.04
C ALA A 17 39.90 17.42 -15.37
N LEU A 18 39.80 18.74 -15.47
CA LEU A 18 38.69 19.53 -14.91
C LEU A 18 37.35 19.17 -15.58
N TYR A 19 37.31 19.04 -16.91
CA TYR A 19 36.10 18.61 -17.62
C TYR A 19 35.66 17.21 -17.21
N ASN A 20 36.61 16.26 -17.08
CA ASN A 20 36.26 14.90 -16.62
C ASN A 20 35.69 14.91 -15.19
N VAL A 21 36.26 15.71 -14.29
CA VAL A 21 35.73 15.85 -12.92
C VAL A 21 34.35 16.47 -12.92
N LEU A 22 34.12 17.51 -13.71
CA LEU A 22 32.80 18.16 -13.83
C LEU A 22 31.76 17.21 -14.44
N ASP A 23 32.14 16.44 -15.45
CA ASP A 23 31.27 15.44 -16.07
C ASP A 23 30.85 14.34 -15.06
N VAL A 24 31.80 13.81 -14.30
CA VAL A 24 31.51 12.84 -13.23
C VAL A 24 30.59 13.44 -12.18
N LEU A 25 30.86 14.67 -11.72
CA LEU A 25 30.01 15.35 -10.73
C LEU A 25 28.60 15.57 -11.28
N LEU A 26 28.47 15.99 -12.53
CA LEU A 26 27.16 16.19 -13.17
C LEU A 26 26.39 14.86 -13.24
N ASN A 27 27.04 13.78 -13.66
CA ASN A 27 26.41 12.46 -13.71
C ASN A 27 25.96 11.99 -12.31
N VAL A 28 26.76 12.19 -11.28
CA VAL A 28 26.38 11.88 -9.89
C VAL A 28 25.16 12.69 -9.47
N VAL A 29 25.13 14.00 -9.75
CA VAL A 29 23.99 14.86 -9.42
C VAL A 29 22.73 14.38 -10.14
N VAL A 30 22.82 14.07 -11.44
CA VAL A 30 21.68 13.54 -12.22
C VAL A 30 21.17 12.23 -11.63
N ILE A 31 22.05 11.30 -11.28
CA ILE A 31 21.67 10.03 -10.64
C ILE A 31 20.97 10.29 -9.31
N VAL A 32 21.50 11.17 -8.46
CA VAL A 32 20.89 11.50 -7.17
C VAL A 32 19.50 12.10 -7.37
N ILE A 33 19.32 13.00 -8.34
CA ILE A 33 18.01 13.58 -8.65
C ILE A 33 17.03 12.49 -9.11
N ILE A 34 17.46 11.61 -10.03
CA ILE A 34 16.61 10.50 -10.51
C ILE A 34 16.20 9.59 -9.36
N VAL A 35 17.14 9.19 -8.51
CA VAL A 35 16.84 8.35 -7.33
C VAL A 35 15.90 9.06 -6.37
N ALA A 36 16.10 10.36 -6.12
CA ALA A 36 15.22 11.14 -5.27
C ALA A 36 13.79 11.22 -5.82
N VAL A 37 13.65 11.46 -7.13
CA VAL A 37 12.34 11.47 -7.81
C VAL A 37 11.66 10.11 -7.71
N ILE A 38 12.39 9.03 -8.00
CA ILE A 38 11.84 7.66 -7.91
C ILE A 38 11.37 7.38 -6.48
N ARG A 39 12.19 7.64 -5.46
CA ARG A 39 11.82 7.40 -4.05
C ARG A 39 10.64 8.25 -3.59
N THR A 40 10.54 9.48 -4.07
CA THR A 40 9.48 10.41 -3.63
C THR A 40 8.14 10.09 -4.27
N PHE A 41 8.12 9.82 -5.57
CA PHE A 41 6.89 9.76 -6.35
C PHE A 41 6.51 8.35 -6.83
N VAL A 42 7.47 7.45 -6.97
CA VAL A 42 7.21 6.15 -7.63
C VAL A 42 7.11 5.02 -6.63
N VAL A 43 8.12 4.85 -5.77
CA VAL A 43 8.29 3.65 -4.94
C VAL A 43 8.83 4.02 -3.57
N SER A 44 8.24 3.49 -2.51
CA SER A 44 8.78 3.65 -1.15
C SER A 44 8.89 2.30 -0.46
N PRO A 45 10.05 1.99 0.14
CA PRO A 45 10.19 0.84 1.02
C PRO A 45 9.59 1.16 2.39
N PHE A 46 8.91 0.16 2.97
CA PHE A 46 8.44 0.17 4.36
C PHE A 46 8.82 -1.15 5.02
N GLU A 47 9.14 -1.09 6.29
CA GLU A 47 9.28 -2.27 7.13
C GLU A 47 7.93 -2.58 7.77
N VAL A 48 7.53 -3.84 7.72
CA VAL A 48 6.29 -4.33 8.34
C VAL A 48 6.58 -4.57 9.81
N GLU A 49 5.86 -3.85 10.67
CA GLU A 49 5.90 -4.05 12.11
C GLU A 49 4.58 -4.69 12.59
N GLY A 50 4.69 -5.83 13.24
CA GLY A 50 3.58 -6.56 13.83
C GLY A 50 2.90 -7.57 12.90
N ASN A 51 1.86 -8.19 13.42
CA ASN A 51 1.29 -9.42 12.87
C ASN A 51 -0.10 -9.24 12.27
N SER A 52 -0.55 -8.01 12.04
CA SER A 52 -1.95 -7.72 11.64
C SER A 52 -2.32 -8.19 10.23
N MET A 53 -1.33 -8.51 9.41
CA MET A 53 -1.50 -8.96 8.02
C MET A 53 -1.11 -10.43 7.78
N ILE A 54 -0.82 -11.19 8.83
CA ILE A 54 -0.58 -12.64 8.70
C ILE A 54 -1.85 -13.32 8.16
N PRO A 55 -1.75 -14.21 7.15
CA PRO A 55 -0.51 -14.80 6.59
C PRO A 55 0.11 -14.03 5.42
N THR A 56 -0.49 -12.96 4.94
CA THR A 56 -0.07 -12.27 3.71
C THR A 56 1.25 -11.52 3.88
N LEU A 57 1.44 -10.86 5.04
CA LEU A 57 2.69 -10.18 5.40
C LEU A 57 3.09 -10.58 6.81
N GLU A 58 4.38 -10.83 7.00
CA GLU A 58 4.96 -11.17 8.28
C GLU A 58 5.74 -10.00 8.89
N ASP A 59 5.97 -10.07 10.20
CA ASP A 59 6.78 -9.10 10.93
C ASP A 59 8.23 -9.06 10.41
N ASN A 60 8.83 -7.87 10.36
CA ASN A 60 10.17 -7.58 9.83
C ASN A 60 10.35 -7.83 8.31
N GLU A 61 9.28 -7.99 7.55
CA GLU A 61 9.37 -7.96 6.10
C GLU A 61 9.51 -6.53 5.58
N TYR A 62 10.30 -6.36 4.51
CA TYR A 62 10.38 -5.10 3.78
C TYR A 62 9.51 -5.15 2.54
N ILE A 63 8.54 -4.27 2.50
CA ILE A 63 7.59 -4.15 1.39
C ILE A 63 7.90 -2.92 0.53
N ILE A 64 7.56 -3.02 -0.73
CA ILE A 64 7.67 -1.91 -1.68
C ILE A 64 6.27 -1.51 -2.10
N ILE A 65 5.93 -0.22 -1.88
CA ILE A 65 4.64 0.32 -2.30
C ILE A 65 4.76 1.07 -3.62
N ASN A 66 3.75 0.91 -4.46
CA ASN A 66 3.52 1.68 -5.68
C ASN A 66 2.62 2.88 -5.35
N LYS A 67 3.16 4.09 -5.50
CA LYS A 67 2.42 5.33 -5.30
C LYS A 67 1.79 5.86 -6.59
N ILE A 68 2.46 5.62 -7.73
CA ILE A 68 2.01 6.15 -9.03
C ILE A 68 0.64 5.59 -9.41
N GLY A 69 0.40 4.31 -9.18
CA GLY A 69 -0.87 3.68 -9.50
C GLY A 69 -2.08 4.42 -8.92
N TYR A 70 -1.88 5.10 -7.78
CA TYR A 70 -2.91 5.85 -7.09
C TYR A 70 -2.88 7.38 -7.36
N ILE A 71 -1.98 7.85 -8.20
CA ILE A 71 -2.02 9.23 -8.73
C ILE A 71 -3.06 9.32 -9.87
N THR A 72 -3.18 8.25 -10.65
CA THR A 72 -4.01 8.20 -11.86
C THR A 72 -5.17 7.22 -11.78
N GLY A 73 -5.19 6.34 -10.79
CA GLY A 73 -6.20 5.33 -10.56
C GLY A 73 -6.72 5.33 -9.13
N GLU A 74 -7.86 4.68 -8.95
CA GLU A 74 -8.48 4.52 -7.64
C GLU A 74 -8.01 3.22 -6.96
N PRO A 75 -7.89 3.24 -5.62
CA PRO A 75 -7.68 2.02 -4.85
C PRO A 75 -8.80 1.00 -5.08
N GLN A 76 -8.42 -0.24 -5.33
CA GLN A 76 -9.36 -1.30 -5.66
C GLN A 76 -9.59 -2.24 -4.48
N ARG A 77 -10.73 -2.90 -4.45
CA ARG A 77 -11.02 -3.97 -3.52
C ARG A 77 -9.98 -5.07 -3.63
N GLY A 78 -9.49 -5.55 -2.48
CA GLY A 78 -8.44 -6.56 -2.40
C GLY A 78 -7.02 -6.00 -2.38
N ASP A 79 -6.81 -4.73 -2.73
CA ASP A 79 -5.50 -4.11 -2.63
C ASP A 79 -5.02 -4.09 -1.18
N VAL A 80 -3.78 -4.49 -0.95
CA VAL A 80 -3.08 -4.27 0.32
C VAL A 80 -2.42 -2.90 0.27
N VAL A 81 -2.81 -2.01 1.17
CA VAL A 81 -2.42 -0.60 1.11
C VAL A 81 -1.71 -0.14 2.39
N VAL A 82 -0.76 0.78 2.21
CA VAL A 82 -0.16 1.54 3.31
C VAL A 82 -0.90 2.87 3.43
N PHE A 83 -1.32 3.22 4.63
CA PHE A 83 -2.13 4.40 4.91
C PHE A 83 -1.83 4.99 6.29
N ARG A 84 -2.30 6.22 6.56
CA ARG A 84 -2.27 6.85 7.87
C ARG A 84 -3.57 6.55 8.62
N PRO A 85 -3.50 5.92 9.80
CA PRO A 85 -4.71 5.60 10.55
C PRO A 85 -5.32 6.84 11.22
N PRO A 86 -6.65 6.89 11.40
CA PRO A 86 -7.32 8.00 12.07
C PRO A 86 -6.99 8.11 13.57
N THR A 87 -6.44 7.06 14.15
CA THR A 87 -6.02 7.00 15.55
C THR A 87 -4.71 7.74 15.82
N ASP A 88 -3.81 7.80 14.84
CA ASP A 88 -2.49 8.44 14.95
C ASP A 88 -1.93 8.67 13.55
N SER A 89 -2.13 9.84 13.00
CA SER A 89 -1.69 10.21 11.64
C SER A 89 -0.16 10.32 11.48
N SER A 90 0.61 10.20 12.57
CA SER A 90 2.08 10.15 12.51
C SER A 90 2.62 8.78 12.10
N LYS A 91 1.79 7.74 12.20
CA LYS A 91 2.13 6.36 11.88
C LYS A 91 1.62 5.94 10.52
N TYR A 92 2.19 4.83 10.03
CA TYR A 92 1.70 4.14 8.84
C TYR A 92 1.23 2.75 9.24
N TYR A 93 0.06 2.36 8.72
CA TYR A 93 -0.49 1.02 8.86
C TYR A 93 -0.60 0.35 7.51
N VAL A 94 -0.61 -0.97 7.50
CA VAL A 94 -0.87 -1.78 6.31
C VAL A 94 -2.09 -2.64 6.54
N LYS A 95 -3.09 -2.56 5.62
CA LYS A 95 -4.34 -3.34 5.64
C LYS A 95 -4.82 -3.62 4.23
N ARG A 96 -5.79 -4.52 4.11
CA ARG A 96 -6.46 -4.83 2.85
C ARG A 96 -7.76 -4.05 2.70
N ILE A 97 -7.98 -3.50 1.51
CA ILE A 97 -9.25 -2.87 1.14
C ILE A 97 -10.31 -3.96 0.97
N ILE A 98 -11.39 -3.86 1.72
CA ILE A 98 -12.55 -4.74 1.66
C ILE A 98 -13.74 -4.03 1.05
N GLY A 99 -14.00 -2.79 1.47
CA GLY A 99 -15.07 -1.94 0.92
C GLY A 99 -14.50 -0.74 0.20
N VAL A 100 -15.03 -0.47 -0.99
CA VAL A 100 -14.74 0.72 -1.81
C VAL A 100 -15.92 1.69 -1.75
N PRO A 101 -15.77 2.95 -2.19
CA PRO A 101 -16.86 3.94 -2.17
C PRO A 101 -18.19 3.39 -2.71
N GLY A 102 -19.27 3.60 -1.95
CA GLY A 102 -20.60 3.15 -2.33
C GLY A 102 -20.98 1.72 -1.91
N ASP A 103 -20.02 0.94 -1.42
CA ASP A 103 -20.32 -0.41 -0.92
C ASP A 103 -21.14 -0.41 0.37
N GLU A 104 -21.92 -1.45 0.53
CA GLU A 104 -22.45 -1.88 1.82
C GLU A 104 -21.71 -3.13 2.27
N VAL A 105 -20.86 -3.00 3.30
CA VAL A 105 -20.10 -4.11 3.89
C VAL A 105 -20.86 -4.59 5.11
N SER A 106 -21.23 -5.87 5.15
CA SER A 106 -21.81 -6.48 6.36
C SER A 106 -20.94 -7.59 6.89
N ILE A 107 -20.85 -7.67 8.23
CA ILE A 107 -20.08 -8.69 8.94
C ILE A 107 -21.07 -9.47 9.79
N ARG A 108 -21.18 -10.77 9.53
CA ARG A 108 -22.04 -11.67 10.32
C ARG A 108 -21.49 -13.08 10.34
N ASN A 109 -21.65 -13.75 11.45
CA ASN A 109 -21.18 -15.14 11.65
C ASN A 109 -19.70 -15.36 11.33
N GLY A 110 -18.86 -14.32 11.49
CA GLY A 110 -17.44 -14.37 11.19
C GLY A 110 -17.06 -14.19 9.72
N LYS A 111 -18.02 -13.93 8.85
CA LYS A 111 -17.86 -13.75 7.40
C LYS A 111 -18.16 -12.32 7.00
N VAL A 112 -17.58 -11.92 5.86
CA VAL A 112 -17.81 -10.62 5.23
C VAL A 112 -18.74 -10.78 4.03
N PHE A 113 -19.69 -9.90 3.90
CA PHE A 113 -20.62 -9.83 2.77
C PHE A 113 -20.58 -8.44 2.17
N LEU A 114 -20.80 -8.37 0.87
CA LEU A 114 -20.92 -7.12 0.12
C LEU A 114 -22.31 -6.99 -0.47
N GLY A 115 -22.89 -5.82 -0.30
CA GLY A 115 -24.14 -5.45 -0.96
C GLY A 115 -23.89 -5.24 -2.46
N THR A 116 -24.60 -6.01 -3.28
CA THR A 116 -24.59 -5.91 -4.75
C THR A 116 -25.94 -5.45 -5.27
N ALA A 117 -26.09 -5.17 -6.56
CA ALA A 117 -27.36 -4.81 -7.16
C ALA A 117 -28.42 -5.95 -7.07
N THR A 118 -27.96 -7.21 -6.94
CA THR A 118 -28.80 -8.40 -6.86
C THR A 118 -29.02 -8.93 -5.44
N GLY A 119 -28.45 -8.27 -4.44
CA GLY A 119 -28.53 -8.66 -3.02
C GLY A 119 -27.15 -8.63 -2.35
N GLU A 120 -26.99 -9.40 -1.30
CA GLU A 120 -25.70 -9.56 -0.62
C GLU A 120 -24.96 -10.81 -1.13
N THR A 121 -23.67 -10.66 -1.39
CA THR A 121 -22.78 -11.74 -1.79
C THR A 121 -21.70 -11.95 -0.72
N GLU A 122 -21.46 -13.20 -0.30
CA GLU A 122 -20.35 -13.53 0.59
C GLU A 122 -19.03 -13.28 -0.13
N LEU A 123 -18.10 -12.57 0.51
CA LEU A 123 -16.77 -12.32 -0.02
C LEU A 123 -15.91 -13.58 0.15
N GLU A 124 -15.46 -14.15 -0.96
CA GLU A 124 -14.57 -15.31 -0.92
C GLU A 124 -13.13 -14.88 -0.64
N GLU A 125 -12.69 -15.07 0.59
CA GLU A 125 -11.42 -14.57 1.11
C GLU A 125 -10.32 -15.67 1.09
N VAL A 126 -9.93 -16.06 -0.13
CA VAL A 126 -8.97 -17.17 -0.38
C VAL A 126 -7.58 -16.94 0.23
N TYR A 127 -7.22 -15.69 0.50
CA TYR A 127 -5.94 -15.30 1.10
C TYR A 127 -5.87 -15.54 2.61
N LEU A 128 -6.99 -15.82 3.26
CA LEU A 128 -7.04 -16.11 4.69
C LEU A 128 -6.66 -17.58 4.97
N ASP A 129 -5.82 -17.74 5.97
CA ASP A 129 -5.52 -19.07 6.50
C ASP A 129 -6.71 -19.62 7.36
N GLU A 130 -6.65 -20.88 7.74
CA GLU A 130 -7.69 -21.54 8.54
C GLU A 130 -7.94 -20.87 9.90
N ARG A 131 -6.95 -20.15 10.45
CA ARG A 131 -7.07 -19.48 11.74
C ARG A 131 -7.91 -18.21 11.63
N ASN A 132 -7.91 -17.57 10.46
CA ASN A 132 -8.57 -16.29 10.21
C ASN A 132 -9.86 -16.43 9.41
N ARG A 133 -10.04 -17.55 8.67
CA ARG A 133 -11.25 -17.83 7.90
C ARG A 133 -12.46 -17.93 8.82
N GLU A 134 -13.55 -17.27 8.49
CA GLU A 134 -14.78 -17.18 9.29
C GLU A 134 -14.56 -16.65 10.72
N ARG A 135 -13.55 -15.78 10.91
CA ARG A 135 -13.21 -15.19 12.21
C ARG A 135 -13.28 -13.67 12.21
N THR A 136 -14.01 -13.09 11.27
CA THR A 136 -14.19 -11.62 11.20
C THR A 136 -15.32 -11.21 12.14
N PHE A 137 -14.98 -10.63 13.28
CA PHE A 137 -15.93 -10.12 14.29
C PHE A 137 -15.61 -8.64 14.60
N LYS A 138 -16.57 -7.91 15.15
CA LYS A 138 -16.48 -6.47 15.45
C LYS A 138 -15.33 -6.10 16.35
N ALA A 139 -15.15 -6.82 17.42
CA ALA A 139 -14.16 -6.48 18.43
C ALA A 139 -12.97 -7.45 18.34
N PRO A 140 -11.80 -7.01 18.80
CA PRO A 140 -10.70 -7.94 19.02
C PRO A 140 -11.17 -9.13 19.84
N VAL A 141 -10.63 -10.27 19.54
CA VAL A 141 -10.91 -11.58 20.14
C VAL A 141 -11.26 -11.49 21.63
N GLY A 142 -12.42 -12.03 22.01
CA GLY A 142 -12.79 -12.22 23.40
C GLY A 142 -14.09 -11.55 23.87
N THR A 143 -14.66 -10.59 23.13
CA THR A 143 -15.88 -9.92 23.54
C THR A 143 -17.16 -10.67 23.17
N GLY A 144 -17.05 -11.69 22.28
CA GLY A 144 -18.17 -12.59 21.96
C GLY A 144 -19.36 -11.95 21.24
N ASP A 145 -19.26 -10.68 20.87
CA ASP A 145 -20.32 -10.00 20.14
C ASP A 145 -20.36 -10.53 18.69
N ARG A 146 -21.41 -11.30 18.40
CA ARG A 146 -21.70 -11.87 17.08
C ARG A 146 -22.83 -11.12 16.37
N ALA A 147 -23.20 -9.94 16.87
CA ALA A 147 -24.19 -9.11 16.22
C ALA A 147 -23.76 -8.78 14.79
N GLU A 148 -24.72 -8.72 13.90
CA GLU A 148 -24.49 -8.26 12.54
C GLU A 148 -24.10 -6.79 12.55
N GLU A 149 -23.06 -6.46 11.79
CA GLU A 149 -22.62 -5.10 11.58
C GLU A 149 -22.67 -4.73 10.13
N ARG A 150 -23.16 -3.53 9.87
CA ARG A 150 -23.26 -2.97 8.53
C ARG A 150 -22.52 -1.64 8.46
N TYR A 151 -21.78 -1.47 7.37
CA TYR A 151 -21.00 -0.28 7.07
C TYR A 151 -21.30 0.15 5.64
N THR A 152 -21.91 1.33 5.46
CA THR A 152 -22.05 1.96 4.15
C THR A 152 -20.83 2.82 3.91
N VAL A 153 -20.01 2.47 2.93
CA VAL A 153 -18.74 3.15 2.64
C VAL A 153 -19.04 4.48 1.95
N PRO A 154 -18.69 5.63 2.55
CA PRO A 154 -18.91 6.94 1.94
C PRO A 154 -18.05 7.15 0.68
N ALA A 155 -18.42 8.15 -0.12
CA ALA A 155 -17.58 8.61 -1.23
C ALA A 155 -16.18 8.96 -0.74
N GLU A 156 -15.16 8.68 -1.56
CA GLU A 156 -13.74 8.95 -1.26
C GLU A 156 -13.21 8.28 0.03
N GLN A 157 -13.88 7.24 0.53
CA GLN A 157 -13.46 6.51 1.71
C GLN A 157 -13.45 5.00 1.47
N TYR A 158 -12.70 4.28 2.31
CA TYR A 158 -12.46 2.85 2.17
C TYR A 158 -12.61 2.15 3.51
N PHE A 159 -13.12 0.92 3.46
CA PHE A 159 -13.20 0.04 4.62
C PHE A 159 -12.10 -1.02 4.54
N LEU A 160 -11.21 -1.06 5.52
CA LEU A 160 -9.99 -1.84 5.51
C LEU A 160 -9.98 -2.87 6.64
N LEU A 161 -9.56 -4.10 6.33
CA LEU A 161 -9.36 -5.15 7.32
C LEU A 161 -7.93 -5.68 7.30
N GLY A 162 -7.44 -6.12 8.46
CA GLY A 162 -6.23 -6.92 8.53
C GLY A 162 -6.51 -8.37 8.16
N ASP A 163 -5.57 -9.04 7.51
CA ASP A 163 -5.71 -10.46 7.18
C ASP A 163 -5.64 -11.34 8.43
N ASN A 164 -4.92 -10.89 9.48
CA ASN A 164 -5.07 -11.47 10.82
C ASN A 164 -6.34 -10.93 11.50
N ARG A 165 -7.46 -11.52 11.17
CA ARG A 165 -8.80 -11.11 11.60
C ARG A 165 -8.95 -11.02 13.11
N GLN A 166 -8.23 -11.83 13.85
CA GLN A 166 -8.29 -11.93 15.30
C GLN A 166 -7.29 -11.00 16.00
N GLY A 167 -6.25 -10.53 15.29
CA GLY A 167 -5.16 -9.72 15.84
C GLY A 167 -4.91 -8.42 15.08
N SER A 168 -5.94 -7.78 14.55
CA SER A 168 -5.81 -6.55 13.77
C SER A 168 -6.58 -5.39 14.39
N LEU A 169 -5.90 -4.25 14.52
CA LEU A 169 -6.53 -2.94 14.69
C LEU A 169 -6.83 -2.40 13.29
N ASP A 170 -8.11 -2.34 12.93
CA ASP A 170 -8.58 -1.97 11.60
C ASP A 170 -9.95 -1.27 11.63
N SER A 171 -10.62 -1.15 10.50
CA SER A 171 -11.90 -0.43 10.35
C SER A 171 -12.98 -0.82 11.37
N ARG A 172 -12.96 -2.04 11.88
CA ARG A 172 -13.90 -2.49 12.92
C ARG A 172 -13.69 -1.79 14.27
N SER A 173 -12.50 -1.27 14.51
CA SER A 173 -12.08 -0.79 15.82
C SER A 173 -11.38 0.57 15.79
N PHE A 174 -11.18 1.19 14.65
CA PHE A 174 -10.59 2.52 14.57
C PHE A 174 -11.45 3.55 15.28
N ARG A 175 -10.77 4.45 15.97
CA ARG A 175 -11.35 5.61 16.64
C ARG A 175 -10.52 6.83 16.32
N ASN A 176 -11.14 8.01 16.28
CA ASN A 176 -10.43 9.27 16.17
C ASN A 176 -9.80 9.67 17.53
N GLU A 177 -9.10 10.78 17.56
CA GLU A 177 -8.47 11.31 18.77
C GLU A 177 -9.46 11.62 19.90
N LEU A 178 -10.74 11.80 19.58
CA LEU A 178 -11.82 12.01 20.55
C LEU A 178 -12.43 10.69 21.05
N GLY A 179 -11.94 9.54 20.56
CA GLY A 179 -12.44 8.22 20.91
C GLY A 179 -13.71 7.80 20.19
N GLU A 180 -14.16 8.55 19.17
CA GLU A 180 -15.34 8.23 18.38
C GLU A 180 -15.00 7.19 17.29
N PRO A 181 -15.92 6.24 17.01
CA PRO A 181 -15.72 5.26 15.95
C PRO A 181 -15.50 5.94 14.60
N THR A 182 -14.42 5.56 13.92
CA THR A 182 -14.03 6.09 12.60
C THR A 182 -13.65 4.92 11.69
N PRO A 183 -14.63 4.15 11.18
CA PRO A 183 -14.36 2.90 10.46
C PRO A 183 -13.78 3.10 9.06
N PHE A 184 -13.81 4.29 8.53
CA PHE A 184 -13.41 4.56 7.15
C PHE A 184 -12.11 5.34 7.06
N ILE A 185 -11.33 5.04 6.03
CA ILE A 185 -10.06 5.71 5.71
C ILE A 185 -10.27 6.56 4.46
N ALA A 186 -9.93 7.84 4.55
CA ALA A 186 -10.04 8.74 3.41
C ALA A 186 -9.03 8.36 2.31
N ARG A 187 -9.41 8.59 1.07
CA ARG A 187 -8.55 8.38 -0.11
C ARG A 187 -7.20 9.10 0.04
N SER A 188 -7.22 10.30 0.59
CA SER A 188 -6.03 11.13 0.83
C SER A 188 -5.04 10.53 1.83
N ASP A 189 -5.50 9.66 2.74
CA ASP A 189 -4.66 9.03 3.74
C ASP A 189 -3.97 7.76 3.21
N ILE A 190 -4.41 7.23 2.06
CA ILE A 190 -3.81 6.07 1.42
C ILE A 190 -2.55 6.50 0.66
N SER A 191 -1.40 5.99 1.09
CA SER A 191 -0.09 6.34 0.55
C SER A 191 0.27 5.57 -0.72
N GLY A 192 -0.22 4.34 -0.86
CA GLY A 192 0.06 3.49 -2.02
C GLY A 192 -0.28 2.02 -1.78
N ARG A 193 -0.30 1.25 -2.86
CA ARG A 193 -0.52 -0.20 -2.84
C ARG A 193 0.79 -0.94 -2.59
N VAL A 194 0.76 -1.96 -1.75
CA VAL A 194 1.87 -2.91 -1.62
C VAL A 194 1.96 -3.72 -2.91
N TRP A 195 3.11 -3.61 -3.55
CA TRP A 195 3.35 -4.28 -4.82
C TRP A 195 4.22 -5.53 -4.66
N PHE A 196 5.20 -5.46 -3.75
CA PHE A 196 6.23 -6.47 -3.66
C PHE A 196 6.77 -6.61 -2.24
N VAL A 197 6.97 -7.84 -1.78
CA VAL A 197 7.78 -8.16 -0.59
C VAL A 197 9.23 -8.33 -1.05
N ALA A 198 10.11 -7.42 -0.63
CA ALA A 198 11.49 -7.36 -1.11
C ALA A 198 12.45 -8.15 -0.23
N LEU A 199 12.25 -8.13 1.07
CA LEU A 199 13.12 -8.81 2.04
C LEU A 199 12.28 -9.57 3.07
N PRO A 200 12.79 -10.71 3.58
CA PRO A 200 14.03 -11.36 3.17
C PRO A 200 13.95 -11.94 1.74
N ILE A 201 15.07 -11.95 1.02
CA ILE A 201 15.12 -12.39 -0.40
C ILE A 201 14.54 -13.79 -0.59
N THR A 202 14.64 -14.65 0.41
CA THR A 202 14.11 -16.02 0.37
C THR A 202 12.58 -16.09 0.35
N LYS A 203 11.90 -15.01 0.72
CA LYS A 203 10.44 -14.88 0.73
C LYS A 203 9.95 -13.82 -0.27
N SER A 204 10.84 -13.28 -1.10
CA SER A 204 10.48 -12.21 -2.02
C SER A 204 9.44 -12.66 -3.05
N HIS A 205 8.35 -11.91 -3.17
CA HIS A 205 7.26 -12.17 -4.12
C HIS A 205 6.44 -10.91 -4.39
N ALA A 206 5.73 -10.90 -5.51
CA ALA A 206 4.74 -9.87 -5.80
C ALA A 206 3.44 -10.17 -5.04
N LEU A 207 2.78 -9.12 -4.54
CA LEU A 207 1.42 -9.25 -4.00
C LEU A 207 0.41 -9.12 -5.14
N GLU A 208 -0.42 -10.13 -5.27
CA GLU A 208 -1.54 -10.12 -6.21
C GLU A 208 -2.81 -9.64 -5.51
N THR A 209 -3.64 -8.88 -6.21
CA THR A 209 -4.98 -8.53 -5.77
C THR A 209 -5.89 -9.72 -6.07
N PRO A 210 -6.58 -10.29 -5.06
CA PRO A 210 -7.49 -11.39 -5.31
C PRO A 210 -8.67 -10.93 -6.17
N ASP A 211 -9.08 -11.78 -7.11
CA ASP A 211 -10.32 -11.62 -7.85
C ASP A 211 -11.46 -12.23 -7.04
N TYR A 212 -12.42 -11.40 -6.64
CA TYR A 212 -13.58 -11.84 -5.87
C TYR A 212 -14.77 -12.28 -6.74
N GLY A 213 -14.67 -12.18 -8.08
CA GLY A 213 -15.76 -12.50 -9.00
C GLY A 213 -17.01 -11.65 -8.81
N ILE A 214 -16.88 -10.47 -8.22
CA ILE A 214 -17.97 -9.54 -7.96
C ILE A 214 -17.92 -8.48 -9.05
N GLU A 215 -19.01 -8.35 -9.83
CA GLU A 215 -19.17 -7.25 -10.79
C GLU A 215 -19.17 -5.93 -10.00
N GLU A 216 -18.15 -5.11 -10.20
CA GLU A 216 -18.12 -3.76 -9.66
C GLU A 216 -19.27 -2.95 -10.26
N ARG A 217 -19.95 -2.15 -9.44
CA ARG A 217 -20.98 -1.24 -9.96
C ARG A 217 -20.31 -0.27 -10.90
N GLU A 218 -20.67 -0.31 -12.17
CA GLU A 218 -20.33 0.77 -13.10
C GLU A 218 -20.94 2.07 -12.55
N GLU A 219 -20.08 3.05 -12.23
CA GLU A 219 -20.52 4.39 -11.88
C GLU A 219 -21.31 4.97 -13.06
N GLN A 220 -22.59 5.26 -12.82
CA GLN A 220 -23.46 5.98 -13.76
C GLN A 220 -23.33 7.49 -13.54
#